data_fbc1c8e101a24ee08899e45ea8f448e1
#
_entry.id   fbc1c8e101a24ee08899e45ea8f448e1
#
_cell.length_a   1.000
_cell.length_b   1.000
_cell.length_c   1.000
_cell.angle_alpha   90.00
_cell.angle_beta   90.00
_cell.angle_gamma   90.00
#
_symmetry.space_group_name_H-M   'P 1'
#
loop_
_entity.id
_entity.type
_entity.pdbx_description
1 polymer ?
#
loop_
_entity_poly.entity_id
_entity_poly.type
_entity_poly.pdbx_seq_one_letter_code
_entity_poly.pdbx_strand_id
1 'polypeptide(L)'
;MKKSFVKIISILLVLCMTLPIMASAMVAGEVSRVSVTINGDSATARGFCWYTDEKAGTDVQVAVVGADLTKAAIVSGVSYKAMEKYVHKAEVDTLKPNTRYQYRVGDSKTGVWSDVGYFTTPGKSKDEANFIVFADVQASNEENFQQAAKVLQSAVETMPNYEFAVGLGDFVNDCTNEEWDSYFRNFSFMNMNTTLVPVAGNHEGNLQWFKFNNMFNIGAAEDSMTVTGCYYSFDWGDAHFAVLNSNDMYPMSASQINWLKNDMNSSDAQWKIVLMHRALYSAGKNINKPDTVIMRNLLLPVIDELGIDVVFAGHDHMYMRTEPVKGEKVQVASTVTEYWNGESTTFALNPDGTTHILPSTAGTKRYGVNEDAMPPILESSALARDTKDGGVFATVSLDSNHFVYKAYMVDDETGEKSLIDTYAIKKTDRESINEDYEDLPTDIGSTVNQQGITLVIELLKMLVSYIKLLFSVI
;
A
#
# COMPACT_ATOMS: atom_id res chain seq x y z
N MET A 1 14.33 67.22 14.47
CA MET A 1 14.09 66.32 13.33
C MET A 1 14.46 64.87 13.59
N LYS A 2 14.20 64.30 14.79
CA LYS A 2 14.53 62.89 15.12
C LYS A 2 13.34 62.07 15.70
N LYS A 3 12.13 62.60 15.66
CA LYS A 3 10.91 61.92 16.20
C LYS A 3 9.87 61.52 15.15
N SER A 4 10.07 61.83 13.87
CA SER A 4 9.11 61.48 12.81
C SER A 4 9.50 60.22 11.99
N PHE A 5 10.73 59.72 12.11
CA PHE A 5 11.21 58.59 11.33
C PHE A 5 10.90 57.22 11.95
N VAL A 6 10.56 57.18 13.26
CA VAL A 6 10.26 55.91 13.96
C VAL A 6 8.80 55.49 13.79
N LYS A 7 7.87 56.41 13.47
CA LYS A 7 6.45 56.10 13.28
C LYS A 7 6.10 55.56 11.89
N ILE A 8 6.96 55.72 10.90
CA ILE A 8 6.69 55.23 9.53
C ILE A 8 7.16 53.77 9.36
N ILE A 9 8.16 53.33 10.12
CA ILE A 9 8.64 51.92 10.08
C ILE A 9 7.70 50.99 10.83
N SER A 10 6.98 51.46 11.84
CA SER A 10 6.01 50.63 12.59
C SER A 10 4.69 50.36 11.84
N ILE A 11 4.36 51.18 10.83
CA ILE A 11 3.12 51.00 10.02
C ILE A 11 3.37 50.07 8.82
N LEU A 12 4.65 49.95 8.35
CA LEU A 12 4.97 48.99 7.26
C LEU A 12 5.20 47.55 7.73
N LEU A 13 5.39 47.28 9.03
CA LEU A 13 5.57 45.95 9.59
C LEU A 13 4.26 45.29 10.04
N VAL A 14 3.15 46.02 10.11
CA VAL A 14 1.81 45.47 10.45
C VAL A 14 0.99 45.16 9.20
N LEU A 15 1.39 45.59 8.02
CA LEU A 15 0.65 45.38 6.77
C LEU A 15 1.09 44.09 6.02
N CYS A 16 2.06 43.33 6.55
CA CYS A 16 2.49 42.05 5.96
C CYS A 16 1.96 40.80 6.66
N MET A 17 1.05 40.92 7.61
CA MET A 17 0.52 39.75 8.36
C MET A 17 -0.99 39.49 8.19
N THR A 18 -1.62 40.02 7.17
CA THR A 18 -2.98 39.62 6.80
C THR A 18 -3.06 39.41 5.29
N LEU A 19 -2.30 38.44 4.77
CA LEU A 19 -2.75 37.75 3.57
C LEU A 19 -3.93 36.87 4.04
N PRO A 20 -5.16 37.08 3.57
CA PRO A 20 -6.18 36.09 3.77
C PRO A 20 -5.65 34.81 3.10
N ILE A 21 -5.60 33.73 3.84
CA ILE A 21 -5.62 32.40 3.24
C ILE A 21 -6.95 32.38 2.47
N MET A 22 -6.87 32.72 1.19
CA MET A 22 -7.97 32.45 0.28
C MET A 22 -8.08 30.93 0.27
N ALA A 23 -8.98 30.38 1.07
CA ALA A 23 -9.54 29.09 0.75
C ALA A 23 -10.05 29.25 -0.68
N SER A 24 -9.33 28.68 -1.65
CA SER A 24 -9.79 28.64 -3.03
C SER A 24 -11.13 27.94 -2.98
N ALA A 25 -12.23 28.70 -3.13
CA ALA A 25 -13.51 28.10 -3.38
C ALA A 25 -13.32 27.25 -4.64
N MET A 26 -13.49 25.95 -4.55
CA MET A 26 -13.39 25.05 -5.70
C MET A 26 -14.37 25.56 -6.76
N VAL A 27 -13.87 25.75 -7.96
CA VAL A 27 -14.71 26.14 -9.10
C VAL A 27 -15.52 24.90 -9.49
N ALA A 28 -16.82 25.06 -9.71
CA ALA A 28 -17.69 23.97 -10.15
C ALA A 28 -17.06 23.27 -11.38
N GLY A 29 -16.82 21.95 -11.26
CA GLY A 29 -16.13 21.15 -12.27
C GLY A 29 -14.63 21.01 -12.08
N GLU A 30 -14.02 21.60 -11.03
CA GLU A 30 -12.60 21.41 -10.71
C GLU A 30 -12.31 19.92 -10.41
N VAL A 31 -11.20 19.44 -10.99
CA VAL A 31 -10.75 18.05 -10.82
C VAL A 31 -9.98 17.90 -9.51
N SER A 32 -10.36 16.93 -8.71
CA SER A 32 -9.73 16.63 -7.42
C SER A 32 -9.46 15.12 -7.26
N ARG A 33 -8.71 14.74 -6.22
CA ARG A 33 -8.43 13.35 -5.81
C ARG A 33 -7.95 12.47 -6.96
N VAL A 34 -7.00 12.97 -7.75
CA VAL A 34 -6.47 12.22 -8.90
C VAL A 34 -5.52 11.12 -8.43
N SER A 35 -5.73 9.91 -8.93
CA SER A 35 -4.82 8.78 -8.75
C SER A 35 -4.70 7.97 -10.03
N VAL A 36 -3.53 7.33 -10.20
CA VAL A 36 -3.26 6.33 -11.22
C VAL A 36 -2.83 5.03 -10.53
N THR A 37 -3.47 3.92 -10.90
CA THR A 37 -3.34 2.63 -10.20
C THR A 37 -3.14 1.50 -11.20
N ILE A 38 -2.76 0.33 -10.68
CA ILE A 38 -2.76 -0.92 -11.46
C ILE A 38 -4.21 -1.28 -11.80
N ASN A 39 -4.48 -1.46 -13.10
CA ASN A 39 -5.73 -2.02 -13.60
C ASN A 39 -5.42 -2.73 -14.93
N GLY A 40 -5.47 -4.07 -14.92
CA GLY A 40 -5.02 -4.91 -16.04
C GLY A 40 -3.51 -5.19 -16.03
N ASP A 41 -2.96 -5.57 -17.17
CA ASP A 41 -1.52 -5.84 -17.35
C ASP A 41 -0.68 -4.60 -17.02
N SER A 42 0.18 -4.69 -16.04
CA SER A 42 1.00 -3.57 -15.55
C SER A 42 1.90 -2.96 -16.62
N ALA A 43 2.30 -3.72 -17.64
CA ALA A 43 3.15 -3.23 -18.72
C ALA A 43 2.36 -2.45 -19.78
N THR A 44 1.03 -2.62 -19.86
CA THR A 44 0.22 -2.08 -20.95
C THR A 44 -1.05 -1.35 -20.52
N ALA A 45 -1.41 -1.42 -19.23
CA ALA A 45 -2.67 -0.84 -18.74
C ALA A 45 -2.52 -0.02 -17.44
N ARG A 46 -3.40 0.97 -17.26
CA ARG A 46 -3.56 1.75 -16.01
C ARG A 46 -5.01 2.13 -15.80
N GLY A 47 -5.41 2.12 -14.52
CA GLY A 47 -6.66 2.71 -14.05
C GLY A 47 -6.44 4.14 -13.54
N PHE A 48 -7.37 5.01 -13.88
CA PHE A 48 -7.41 6.41 -13.43
C PHE A 48 -8.67 6.63 -12.60
N CYS A 49 -8.55 7.32 -11.49
CA CYS A 49 -9.68 7.76 -10.67
C CYS A 49 -9.50 9.23 -10.31
N TRP A 50 -10.61 9.99 -10.38
CA TRP A 50 -10.65 11.38 -9.94
C TRP A 50 -12.08 11.79 -9.55
N TYR A 51 -12.20 12.97 -8.99
CA TYR A 51 -13.47 13.51 -8.48
C TYR A 51 -13.75 14.89 -9.01
N THR A 52 -15.07 15.19 -9.12
CA THR A 52 -15.60 16.55 -9.32
C THR A 52 -16.81 16.78 -8.41
N ASP A 53 -17.06 18.03 -8.01
CA ASP A 53 -18.24 18.37 -7.21
C ASP A 53 -19.53 18.30 -8.04
N GLU A 54 -19.45 18.71 -9.30
CA GLU A 54 -20.57 18.70 -10.26
C GLU A 54 -20.34 17.65 -11.34
N LYS A 55 -21.43 17.26 -12.02
CA LYS A 55 -21.36 16.32 -13.13
C LYS A 55 -20.51 16.89 -14.27
N ALA A 56 -19.46 16.21 -14.65
CA ALA A 56 -18.52 16.56 -15.71
C ALA A 56 -18.29 15.41 -16.68
N GLY A 57 -17.57 15.66 -17.78
CA GLY A 57 -17.04 14.62 -18.64
C GLY A 57 -16.07 13.71 -17.90
N THR A 58 -15.82 12.53 -18.48
CA THR A 58 -14.93 11.52 -17.88
C THR A 58 -13.90 11.13 -18.93
N ASP A 59 -12.91 11.97 -19.12
CA ASP A 59 -11.93 11.87 -20.19
C ASP A 59 -10.51 11.81 -19.65
N VAL A 60 -9.67 10.97 -20.25
CA VAL A 60 -8.24 10.86 -20.00
C VAL A 60 -7.48 11.10 -21.30
N GLN A 61 -6.41 11.85 -21.23
CA GLN A 61 -5.40 11.91 -22.26
C GLN A 61 -4.07 11.39 -21.71
N VAL A 62 -3.43 10.49 -22.45
CA VAL A 62 -2.13 9.90 -22.10
C VAL A 62 -1.20 10.01 -23.29
N ALA A 63 0.03 10.43 -23.07
CA ALA A 63 1.07 10.53 -24.09
C ALA A 63 2.43 10.14 -23.50
N VAL A 64 3.34 9.67 -24.33
CA VAL A 64 4.74 9.49 -23.93
C VAL A 64 5.32 10.86 -23.55
N VAL A 65 6.13 10.91 -22.50
CA VAL A 65 6.76 12.17 -22.05
C VAL A 65 7.54 12.82 -23.19
N GLY A 66 7.30 14.10 -23.40
CA GLY A 66 7.85 14.89 -24.49
C GLY A 66 6.98 15.00 -25.72
N ALA A 67 5.90 14.20 -25.86
CA ALA A 67 4.89 14.38 -26.89
C ALA A 67 3.87 15.47 -26.47
N ASP A 68 3.17 16.04 -27.45
CA ASP A 68 2.11 17.03 -27.18
C ASP A 68 0.86 16.33 -26.64
N LEU A 69 0.68 16.41 -25.31
CA LEU A 69 -0.44 15.77 -24.61
C LEU A 69 -1.81 16.24 -25.13
N THR A 70 -1.92 17.47 -25.61
CA THR A 70 -3.19 18.01 -26.13
C THR A 70 -3.66 17.34 -27.43
N LYS A 71 -2.77 16.66 -28.12
CA LYS A 71 -3.03 15.89 -29.33
C LYS A 71 -3.25 14.40 -29.07
N ALA A 72 -3.06 13.95 -27.83
CA ALA A 72 -3.30 12.56 -27.47
C ALA A 72 -4.78 12.19 -27.66
N ALA A 73 -5.03 10.94 -28.04
CA ALA A 73 -6.39 10.43 -28.12
C ALA A 73 -7.09 10.56 -26.76
N ILE A 74 -8.39 10.85 -26.80
CA ILE A 74 -9.22 10.90 -25.61
C ILE A 74 -9.76 9.49 -25.37
N VAL A 75 -9.54 8.99 -24.16
CA VAL A 75 -10.17 7.77 -23.66
C VAL A 75 -11.25 8.21 -22.67
N SER A 76 -12.49 7.85 -22.95
CA SER A 76 -13.63 8.18 -22.08
C SER A 76 -13.96 7.00 -21.16
N GLY A 77 -14.22 7.31 -19.90
CA GLY A 77 -14.57 6.34 -18.89
C GLY A 77 -16.02 6.46 -18.42
N VAL A 78 -16.27 6.08 -17.16
CA VAL A 78 -17.58 6.12 -16.51
C VAL A 78 -17.58 7.05 -15.31
N SER A 79 -18.73 7.68 -15.03
CA SER A 79 -18.91 8.45 -13.80
C SER A 79 -20.23 8.14 -13.11
N TYR A 80 -20.21 8.23 -11.81
CA TYR A 80 -21.36 8.03 -10.95
C TYR A 80 -21.26 8.88 -9.68
N LYS A 81 -22.38 9.12 -9.01
CA LYS A 81 -22.39 9.90 -7.77
C LYS A 81 -22.15 9.00 -6.57
N ALA A 82 -21.13 9.31 -5.78
CA ALA A 82 -20.81 8.65 -4.52
C ALA A 82 -20.18 9.65 -3.57
N MET A 83 -20.41 9.49 -2.26
CA MET A 83 -19.83 10.36 -1.23
C MET A 83 -20.06 11.85 -1.51
N GLU A 84 -21.29 12.18 -1.96
CA GLU A 84 -21.74 13.54 -2.30
C GLU A 84 -21.05 14.19 -3.52
N LYS A 85 -20.06 13.56 -4.11
CA LYS A 85 -19.31 14.01 -5.28
C LYS A 85 -19.54 13.10 -6.49
N TYR A 86 -19.03 13.46 -7.64
CA TYR A 86 -18.96 12.60 -8.81
C TYR A 86 -17.59 11.91 -8.85
N VAL A 87 -17.62 10.58 -8.85
CA VAL A 87 -16.47 9.72 -9.06
C VAL A 87 -16.34 9.47 -10.55
N HIS A 88 -15.14 9.60 -11.07
CA HIS A 88 -14.80 9.32 -12.45
C HIS A 88 -13.75 8.20 -12.49
N LYS A 89 -13.96 7.21 -13.36
CA LYS A 89 -13.02 6.12 -13.59
C LYS A 89 -12.83 5.90 -15.07
N ALA A 90 -11.59 5.75 -15.48
CA ALA A 90 -11.23 5.41 -16.85
C ALA A 90 -10.06 4.43 -16.85
N GLU A 91 -9.93 3.67 -17.93
CA GLU A 91 -8.90 2.67 -18.12
C GLU A 91 -8.22 2.91 -19.45
N VAL A 92 -6.90 2.77 -19.48
CA VAL A 92 -6.09 2.82 -20.68
C VAL A 92 -5.29 1.53 -20.74
N ASP A 93 -5.49 0.73 -21.81
CA ASP A 93 -4.93 -0.62 -22.00
C ASP A 93 -4.04 -0.75 -23.25
N THR A 94 -3.66 0.38 -23.83
CA THR A 94 -2.89 0.48 -25.09
C THR A 94 -1.49 1.05 -24.88
N LEU A 95 -0.99 0.97 -23.66
CA LEU A 95 0.33 1.49 -23.29
C LEU A 95 1.44 0.57 -23.82
N LYS A 96 2.64 1.13 -23.97
CA LYS A 96 3.84 0.39 -24.32
C LYS A 96 4.62 0.05 -23.05
N PRO A 97 5.20 -1.15 -22.95
CA PRO A 97 6.13 -1.49 -21.88
C PRO A 97 7.34 -0.54 -21.82
N ASN A 98 7.99 -0.48 -20.65
CA ASN A 98 9.21 0.29 -20.39
C ASN A 98 9.12 1.74 -20.90
N THR A 99 8.02 2.41 -20.58
CA THR A 99 7.75 3.74 -21.12
C THR A 99 7.25 4.69 -20.05
N ARG A 100 7.84 5.90 -20.01
CA ARG A 100 7.35 6.97 -19.13
C ARG A 100 6.28 7.79 -19.83
N TYR A 101 5.13 7.91 -19.18
CA TYR A 101 3.96 8.63 -19.67
C TYR A 101 3.67 9.88 -18.87
N GLN A 102 3.05 10.85 -19.52
CA GLN A 102 2.35 11.97 -18.94
C GLN A 102 0.86 11.85 -19.23
N TYR A 103 0.03 12.32 -18.32
CA TYR A 103 -1.42 12.25 -18.47
C TYR A 103 -2.13 13.44 -17.85
N ARG A 104 -3.38 13.63 -18.21
CA ARG A 104 -4.33 14.48 -17.52
C ARG A 104 -5.73 13.86 -17.58
N VAL A 105 -6.54 14.16 -16.58
CA VAL A 105 -7.93 13.69 -16.49
C VAL A 105 -8.88 14.88 -16.40
N GLY A 106 -10.13 14.75 -16.88
CA GLY A 106 -11.07 15.87 -16.83
C GLY A 106 -12.21 15.75 -17.83
N ASP A 107 -12.57 16.88 -18.45
CA ASP A 107 -13.66 17.01 -19.39
C ASP A 107 -13.20 17.73 -20.68
N SER A 108 -13.09 16.98 -21.75
CA SER A 108 -12.66 17.51 -23.06
C SER A 108 -13.64 18.50 -23.68
N LYS A 109 -14.94 18.46 -23.30
CA LYS A 109 -15.96 19.33 -23.85
C LYS A 109 -15.92 20.72 -23.22
N THR A 110 -15.65 20.80 -21.92
CA THR A 110 -15.54 22.06 -21.20
C THR A 110 -14.13 22.61 -21.18
N GLY A 111 -13.13 21.74 -21.44
CA GLY A 111 -11.72 22.11 -21.39
C GLY A 111 -11.16 22.15 -19.96
N VAL A 112 -11.89 21.64 -18.97
CA VAL A 112 -11.42 21.54 -17.56
C VAL A 112 -10.62 20.27 -17.39
N TRP A 113 -9.35 20.42 -17.04
CA TRP A 113 -8.41 19.34 -16.88
C TRP A 113 -7.65 19.44 -15.54
N SER A 114 -7.19 18.32 -15.03
CA SER A 114 -6.23 18.27 -13.92
C SER A 114 -4.89 18.88 -14.32
N ASP A 115 -4.02 19.10 -13.35
CA ASP A 115 -2.59 19.19 -13.59
C ASP A 115 -2.09 17.93 -14.29
N VAL A 116 -0.91 18.04 -14.93
CA VAL A 116 -0.27 16.91 -15.63
C VAL A 116 0.38 15.99 -14.59
N GLY A 117 -0.04 14.74 -14.62
CA GLY A 117 0.57 13.67 -13.84
C GLY A 117 1.50 12.79 -14.70
N TYR A 118 2.24 11.90 -14.03
CA TYR A 118 3.23 11.03 -14.67
C TYR A 118 3.15 9.62 -14.11
N PHE A 119 3.51 8.63 -14.92
CA PHE A 119 3.75 7.26 -14.49
C PHE A 119 4.70 6.54 -15.45
N THR A 120 5.24 5.40 -15.02
CA THR A 120 6.07 4.53 -15.85
C THR A 120 5.43 3.15 -15.94
N THR A 121 5.52 2.49 -17.08
CA THR A 121 5.16 1.09 -17.27
C THR A 121 6.42 0.23 -17.16
N PRO A 122 6.38 -0.95 -16.48
CA PRO A 122 7.52 -1.86 -16.45
C PRO A 122 7.84 -2.43 -17.82
N GLY A 123 9.03 -3.00 -17.98
CA GLY A 123 9.37 -3.90 -19.08
C GLY A 123 8.55 -5.19 -19.01
N LYS A 124 8.57 -5.97 -20.11
CA LYS A 124 7.89 -7.28 -20.14
C LYS A 124 8.72 -8.44 -19.58
N SER A 125 9.98 -8.22 -19.25
CA SER A 125 10.87 -9.27 -18.73
C SER A 125 11.99 -8.70 -17.88
N LYS A 126 12.35 -9.43 -16.83
CA LYS A 126 13.60 -9.37 -16.03
C LYS A 126 14.18 -8.00 -15.71
N ASP A 127 13.37 -6.95 -15.73
CA ASP A 127 13.81 -5.61 -15.42
C ASP A 127 13.84 -5.38 -13.92
N GLU A 128 14.67 -4.45 -13.48
CA GLU A 128 14.68 -3.96 -12.11
C GLU A 128 13.31 -3.38 -11.75
N ALA A 129 12.92 -3.53 -10.48
CA ALA A 129 11.80 -2.81 -9.90
C ALA A 129 12.28 -2.00 -8.70
N ASN A 130 11.97 -0.71 -8.71
CA ASN A 130 12.28 0.20 -7.64
C ASN A 130 10.99 0.80 -7.09
N PHE A 131 10.68 0.58 -5.81
CA PHE A 131 9.43 1.07 -5.25
C PHE A 131 9.54 1.54 -3.81
N ILE A 132 8.63 2.43 -3.44
CA ILE A 132 8.48 2.95 -2.08
C ILE A 132 7.37 2.17 -1.39
N VAL A 133 7.56 1.85 -0.10
CA VAL A 133 6.54 1.24 0.76
C VAL A 133 6.27 2.15 1.94
N PHE A 134 5.00 2.43 2.19
CA PHE A 134 4.54 3.17 3.35
C PHE A 134 3.23 2.59 3.88
N ALA A 135 2.89 2.89 5.14
CA ALA A 135 1.69 2.39 5.79
C ALA A 135 1.06 3.45 6.70
N ASP A 136 -0.21 3.27 6.99
CA ASP A 136 -0.88 3.86 8.15
C ASP A 136 -0.68 5.38 8.29
N VAL A 137 -0.89 6.14 7.20
CA VAL A 137 -0.94 7.62 7.28
C VAL A 137 -1.98 8.03 8.32
N GLN A 138 -3.14 7.42 8.30
CA GLN A 138 -4.22 7.46 9.30
C GLN A 138 -4.40 8.83 9.97
N ALA A 139 -4.33 9.89 9.17
CA ALA A 139 -4.49 11.26 9.64
C ALA A 139 -5.98 11.67 9.61
N SER A 140 -6.38 12.51 10.56
CA SER A 140 -7.74 13.06 10.69
C SER A 140 -7.80 14.58 10.59
N ASN A 141 -6.66 15.25 10.46
CA ASN A 141 -6.56 16.70 10.33
C ASN A 141 -5.40 17.10 9.43
N GLU A 142 -5.44 18.34 8.96
CA GLU A 142 -4.49 18.87 7.98
C GLU A 142 -3.03 18.83 8.46
N GLU A 143 -2.77 19.14 9.74
CA GLU A 143 -1.41 19.16 10.31
C GLU A 143 -0.77 17.77 10.25
N ASN A 144 -1.53 16.73 10.61
CA ASN A 144 -1.06 15.35 10.58
C ASN A 144 -0.83 14.86 9.14
N PHE A 145 -1.67 15.28 8.17
CA PHE A 145 -1.43 15.00 6.76
C PHE A 145 -0.16 15.68 6.25
N GLN A 146 0.08 16.94 6.64
CA GLN A 146 1.30 17.67 6.28
C GLN A 146 2.55 17.03 6.88
N GLN A 147 2.48 16.54 8.13
CA GLN A 147 3.59 15.83 8.74
C GLN A 147 3.90 14.52 8.01
N ALA A 148 2.89 13.71 7.71
CA ALA A 148 3.08 12.50 6.93
C ALA A 148 3.57 12.79 5.49
N ALA A 149 3.15 13.89 4.89
CA ALA A 149 3.64 14.32 3.58
C ALA A 149 5.15 14.59 3.56
N LYS A 150 5.72 15.18 4.63
CA LYS A 150 7.18 15.37 4.75
C LYS A 150 7.91 14.03 4.76
N VAL A 151 7.36 13.03 5.44
CA VAL A 151 7.92 11.66 5.46
C VAL A 151 7.98 11.08 4.05
N LEU A 152 6.88 11.18 3.28
CA LEU A 152 6.83 10.64 1.92
C LEU A 152 7.58 11.51 0.90
N GLN A 153 7.74 12.81 1.12
CA GLN A 153 8.66 13.63 0.33
C GLN A 153 10.10 13.17 0.50
N SER A 154 10.52 12.89 1.75
CA SER A 154 11.84 12.30 2.03
C SER A 154 12.01 10.93 1.38
N ALA A 155 10.93 10.13 1.25
CA ALA A 155 10.97 8.86 0.52
C ALA A 155 11.27 9.06 -0.97
N VAL A 156 10.55 9.98 -1.62
CA VAL A 156 10.77 10.34 -3.04
C VAL A 156 12.18 10.88 -3.29
N GLU A 157 12.70 11.71 -2.38
CA GLU A 157 14.08 12.21 -2.45
C GLU A 157 15.12 11.09 -2.25
N THR A 158 14.79 10.08 -1.45
CA THR A 158 15.70 8.94 -1.19
C THR A 158 15.78 7.99 -2.37
N MET A 159 14.68 7.79 -3.09
CA MET A 159 14.58 6.92 -4.27
C MET A 159 13.91 7.67 -5.43
N PRO A 160 14.60 8.63 -6.08
CA PRO A 160 13.97 9.44 -7.13
C PRO A 160 13.63 8.66 -8.41
N ASN A 161 14.17 7.46 -8.56
CA ASN A 161 13.90 6.54 -9.66
C ASN A 161 12.83 5.49 -9.33
N TYR A 162 12.05 5.69 -8.26
CA TYR A 162 10.95 4.77 -7.95
C TYR A 162 9.91 4.75 -9.09
N GLU A 163 9.35 3.59 -9.33
CA GLU A 163 8.43 3.35 -10.43
C GLU A 163 6.99 3.25 -9.97
N PHE A 164 6.78 2.77 -8.72
CA PHE A 164 5.48 2.73 -8.09
C PHE A 164 5.60 2.90 -6.57
N ALA A 165 4.49 3.17 -5.91
CA ALA A 165 4.42 3.31 -4.46
C ALA A 165 3.34 2.40 -3.89
N VAL A 166 3.70 1.65 -2.84
CA VAL A 166 2.79 0.76 -2.11
C VAL A 166 2.32 1.44 -0.85
N GLY A 167 1.01 1.67 -0.74
CA GLY A 167 0.36 2.13 0.48
C GLY A 167 -0.35 0.97 1.17
N LEU A 168 0.14 0.55 2.33
CA LEU A 168 -0.33 -0.65 3.03
C LEU A 168 -1.62 -0.45 3.86
N GLY A 169 -2.47 0.51 3.45
CA GLY A 169 -3.77 0.77 4.05
C GLY A 169 -3.78 1.83 5.15
N ASP A 170 -4.96 2.11 5.65
CA ASP A 170 -5.24 3.16 6.63
C ASP A 170 -4.69 4.53 6.17
N PHE A 171 -5.12 4.95 4.96
CA PHE A 171 -4.74 6.24 4.38
C PHE A 171 -5.33 7.42 5.14
N VAL A 172 -6.53 7.24 5.69
CA VAL A 172 -7.31 8.23 6.46
C VAL A 172 -7.81 7.58 7.76
N ASN A 173 -8.34 8.39 8.70
CA ASN A 173 -8.78 7.85 9.98
C ASN A 173 -10.27 7.45 9.99
N ASP A 174 -11.17 8.31 9.55
CA ASP A 174 -12.63 8.11 9.61
C ASP A 174 -13.29 8.04 8.22
N CYS A 175 -12.49 8.09 7.17
CA CYS A 175 -12.93 7.98 5.78
C CYS A 175 -13.94 9.06 5.37
N THR A 176 -13.81 10.27 5.94
CA THR A 176 -14.66 11.42 5.58
C THR A 176 -14.20 12.07 4.28
N ASN A 177 -15.05 12.90 3.66
CA ASN A 177 -14.66 13.65 2.48
C ASN A 177 -13.50 14.62 2.76
N GLU A 178 -13.52 15.26 3.91
CA GLU A 178 -12.51 16.22 4.33
C GLU A 178 -11.14 15.55 4.49
N GLU A 179 -11.10 14.35 5.07
CA GLU A 179 -9.86 13.57 5.21
C GLU A 179 -9.32 13.14 3.84
N TRP A 180 -10.18 12.65 2.95
CA TRP A 180 -9.77 12.29 1.59
C TRP A 180 -9.31 13.50 0.77
N ASP A 181 -9.98 14.65 0.89
CA ASP A 181 -9.55 15.89 0.23
C ASP A 181 -8.15 16.32 0.75
N SER A 182 -7.92 16.20 2.06
CA SER A 182 -6.62 16.51 2.66
C SER A 182 -5.55 15.50 2.23
N TYR A 183 -5.86 14.20 2.22
CA TYR A 183 -4.95 13.16 1.75
C TYR A 183 -4.50 13.44 0.31
N PHE A 184 -5.42 13.55 -0.63
CA PHE A 184 -5.07 13.73 -2.04
C PHE A 184 -4.37 15.07 -2.30
N ARG A 185 -4.71 16.12 -1.59
CA ARG A 185 -4.04 17.42 -1.70
C ARG A 185 -2.58 17.34 -1.22
N ASN A 186 -2.34 16.77 -0.05
CA ASN A 186 -0.99 16.71 0.54
C ASN A 186 -0.09 15.68 -0.15
N PHE A 187 -0.65 14.65 -0.75
CA PHE A 187 0.12 13.58 -1.41
C PHE A 187 0.02 13.61 -2.95
N SER A 188 -0.45 14.71 -3.54
CA SER A 188 -0.55 14.86 -5.01
C SER A 188 0.79 14.66 -5.72
N PHE A 189 1.91 15.06 -5.09
CA PHE A 189 3.25 14.86 -5.61
C PHE A 189 3.61 13.38 -5.85
N MET A 190 2.97 12.46 -5.12
CA MET A 190 3.12 11.00 -5.29
C MET A 190 1.94 10.43 -6.07
N ASN A 191 0.69 10.64 -5.64
CA ASN A 191 -0.51 10.04 -6.21
C ASN A 191 -0.72 10.34 -7.70
N MET A 192 -0.24 11.50 -8.15
CA MET A 192 -0.32 11.91 -9.57
C MET A 192 0.96 11.58 -10.36
N ASN A 193 2.07 11.29 -9.72
CA ASN A 193 3.37 11.20 -10.39
C ASN A 193 4.01 9.82 -10.36
N THR A 194 3.27 8.82 -9.87
CA THR A 194 3.65 7.41 -9.92
C THR A 194 2.41 6.52 -9.93
N THR A 195 2.58 5.25 -10.29
CA THR A 195 1.53 4.24 -10.09
C THR A 195 1.39 3.94 -8.60
N LEU A 196 0.21 4.18 -8.05
CA LEU A 196 -0.10 3.80 -6.67
C LEU A 196 -0.62 2.35 -6.63
N VAL A 197 -0.14 1.59 -5.66
CA VAL A 197 -0.60 0.24 -5.30
C VAL A 197 -1.25 0.32 -3.92
N PRO A 198 -2.56 0.61 -3.86
CA PRO A 198 -3.25 0.79 -2.60
C PRO A 198 -3.72 -0.55 -2.03
N VAL A 199 -3.49 -0.78 -0.74
CA VAL A 199 -4.03 -1.89 0.05
C VAL A 199 -5.18 -1.38 0.91
N ALA A 200 -6.28 -2.11 1.01
CA ALA A 200 -7.39 -1.73 1.88
C ALA A 200 -7.04 -1.97 3.36
N GLY A 201 -7.02 -0.91 4.15
CA GLY A 201 -6.87 -0.95 5.59
C GLY A 201 -8.21 -1.11 6.32
N ASN A 202 -8.18 -1.23 7.64
CA ASN A 202 -9.43 -1.35 8.40
C ASN A 202 -10.20 -0.03 8.52
N HIS A 203 -9.56 1.10 8.26
CA HIS A 203 -10.20 2.40 8.14
C HIS A 203 -10.85 2.63 6.76
N GLU A 204 -10.44 1.90 5.72
CA GLU A 204 -11.07 1.85 4.40
C GLU A 204 -11.87 0.55 4.16
N GLY A 205 -11.47 -0.55 4.81
CA GLY A 205 -12.08 -1.88 4.67
C GLY A 205 -13.36 -2.07 5.49
N ASN A 206 -13.73 -3.32 5.74
CA ASN A 206 -14.97 -3.70 6.44
C ASN A 206 -16.20 -3.03 5.82
N LEU A 207 -16.95 -2.27 6.59
CA LEU A 207 -18.12 -1.54 6.11
C LEU A 207 -17.75 -0.35 5.21
N GLN A 208 -16.47 -0.07 5.03
CA GLN A 208 -15.96 1.04 4.22
C GLN A 208 -15.39 0.61 2.87
N TRP A 209 -15.46 -0.69 2.51
CA TRP A 209 -14.99 -1.20 1.21
C TRP A 209 -15.51 -0.37 0.04
N PHE A 210 -16.75 0.11 0.12
CA PHE A 210 -17.36 0.98 -0.86
C PHE A 210 -16.56 2.29 -1.05
N LYS A 211 -16.12 2.92 0.04
CA LYS A 211 -15.33 4.15 -0.04
C LYS A 211 -13.97 3.88 -0.68
N PHE A 212 -13.28 2.80 -0.30
CA PHE A 212 -12.01 2.41 -0.91
C PHE A 212 -12.14 2.17 -2.42
N ASN A 213 -13.13 1.42 -2.85
CA ASN A 213 -13.38 1.18 -4.27
C ASN A 213 -13.74 2.46 -5.04
N ASN A 214 -14.29 3.46 -4.39
CA ASN A 214 -14.53 4.75 -5.03
C ASN A 214 -13.27 5.60 -5.13
N MET A 215 -12.29 5.44 -4.23
CA MET A 215 -11.06 6.24 -4.24
C MET A 215 -10.05 5.78 -5.29
N PHE A 216 -10.08 4.50 -5.70
CA PHE A 216 -9.07 3.91 -6.55
C PHE A 216 -9.71 3.10 -7.69
N ASN A 217 -9.08 3.12 -8.86
CA ASN A 217 -9.50 2.30 -10.00
C ASN A 217 -8.57 1.11 -10.19
N ILE A 218 -8.65 0.15 -9.26
CA ILE A 218 -7.83 -1.07 -9.24
C ILE A 218 -8.40 -2.16 -10.14
N GLY A 219 -7.54 -3.01 -10.71
CA GLY A 219 -7.91 -4.22 -11.42
C GLY A 219 -8.29 -5.34 -10.46
N ALA A 220 -9.38 -5.16 -9.72
CA ALA A 220 -9.84 -6.14 -8.74
C ALA A 220 -10.15 -7.49 -9.40
N ALA A 221 -9.80 -8.60 -8.73
CA ALA A 221 -10.18 -9.94 -9.17
C ALA A 221 -11.69 -10.07 -9.30
N GLU A 222 -12.18 -10.89 -10.22
CA GLU A 222 -13.63 -11.01 -10.51
C GLU A 222 -14.45 -11.36 -9.26
N ASP A 223 -13.97 -12.28 -8.44
CA ASP A 223 -14.61 -12.67 -7.18
C ASP A 223 -14.42 -11.64 -6.06
N SER A 224 -13.55 -10.65 -6.24
CA SER A 224 -13.40 -9.52 -5.33
C SER A 224 -14.46 -8.44 -5.49
N MET A 225 -15.41 -8.61 -6.41
CA MET A 225 -16.57 -7.72 -6.60
C MET A 225 -17.69 -7.93 -5.57
N THR A 226 -17.41 -8.63 -4.50
CA THR A 226 -18.30 -8.79 -3.34
C THR A 226 -18.26 -7.58 -2.43
N VAL A 227 -19.09 -7.58 -1.39
CA VAL A 227 -19.10 -6.53 -0.33
C VAL A 227 -17.72 -6.36 0.31
N THR A 228 -16.92 -7.39 0.31
CA THR A 228 -15.61 -7.45 0.95
C THR A 228 -14.43 -7.27 -0.01
N GLY A 229 -14.61 -7.31 -1.29
CA GLY A 229 -13.62 -7.19 -2.37
C GLY A 229 -12.29 -6.49 -2.09
N CYS A 230 -11.78 -5.77 -3.05
CA CYS A 230 -10.55 -4.96 -2.95
C CYS A 230 -9.25 -5.78 -2.92
N TYR A 231 -9.22 -7.00 -3.44
CA TYR A 231 -7.99 -7.77 -3.64
C TYR A 231 -7.70 -7.97 -5.13
N TYR A 232 -6.43 -7.96 -5.48
CA TYR A 232 -5.94 -8.01 -6.86
C TYR A 232 -4.47 -8.42 -6.90
N SER A 233 -3.95 -8.70 -8.09
CA SER A 233 -2.54 -8.98 -8.31
C SER A 233 -1.98 -8.23 -9.51
N PHE A 234 -0.68 -8.18 -9.61
CA PHE A 234 0.03 -7.60 -10.74
C PHE A 234 1.48 -8.10 -10.79
N ASP A 235 2.05 -8.06 -11.99
CA ASP A 235 3.46 -8.32 -12.20
C ASP A 235 4.23 -7.01 -12.36
N TRP A 236 5.49 -6.96 -11.88
CA TRP A 236 6.41 -5.87 -12.15
C TRP A 236 7.84 -6.42 -12.24
N GLY A 237 8.40 -6.41 -13.43
CA GLY A 237 9.64 -7.12 -13.70
C GLY A 237 9.52 -8.63 -13.41
N ASP A 238 10.45 -9.18 -12.65
CA ASP A 238 10.43 -10.57 -12.21
C ASP A 238 9.69 -10.81 -10.86
N ALA A 239 8.86 -9.86 -10.44
CA ALA A 239 8.08 -9.98 -9.22
C ALA A 239 6.58 -10.07 -9.50
N HIS A 240 5.92 -11.00 -8.83
CA HIS A 240 4.48 -11.14 -8.75
C HIS A 240 3.98 -10.68 -7.38
N PHE A 241 3.04 -9.74 -7.40
CA PHE A 241 2.48 -9.15 -6.20
C PHE A 241 1.02 -9.54 -6.05
N ALA A 242 0.66 -10.14 -4.92
CA ALA A 242 -0.75 -10.29 -4.52
C ALA A 242 -1.09 -9.28 -3.43
N VAL A 243 -2.09 -8.45 -3.70
CA VAL A 243 -2.64 -7.47 -2.77
C VAL A 243 -3.88 -8.06 -2.12
N LEU A 244 -3.83 -8.31 -0.82
CA LEU A 244 -4.90 -8.94 -0.06
C LEU A 244 -5.73 -7.90 0.71
N ASN A 245 -7.05 -8.10 0.75
CA ASN A 245 -7.91 -7.41 1.70
C ASN A 245 -8.01 -8.21 3.00
N SER A 246 -7.18 -7.91 3.96
CA SER A 246 -7.15 -8.58 5.27
C SER A 246 -8.34 -8.24 6.18
N ASN A 247 -9.30 -7.44 5.68
CA ASN A 247 -10.57 -7.14 6.36
C ASN A 247 -11.75 -7.89 5.72
N ASP A 248 -11.47 -8.70 4.69
CA ASP A 248 -12.49 -9.44 3.93
C ASP A 248 -13.13 -10.53 4.80
N MET A 249 -14.45 -10.43 5.01
CA MET A 249 -15.24 -11.36 5.84
C MET A 249 -14.66 -11.65 7.22
N TYR A 250 -13.68 -10.88 7.57
CA TYR A 250 -13.01 -10.91 8.85
C TYR A 250 -13.13 -12.26 9.61
N PRO A 251 -12.14 -13.16 9.54
CA PRO A 251 -10.74 -12.84 9.29
C PRO A 251 -10.28 -12.86 7.83
N MET A 252 -10.83 -13.63 6.97
CA MET A 252 -10.57 -13.68 5.53
C MET A 252 -11.50 -14.71 4.86
N SER A 253 -12.01 -14.39 3.68
CA SER A 253 -12.91 -15.31 2.97
C SER A 253 -12.14 -16.49 2.35
N ALA A 254 -12.80 -17.63 2.27
CA ALA A 254 -12.25 -18.80 1.59
C ALA A 254 -12.05 -18.54 0.08
N SER A 255 -12.89 -17.70 -0.53
CA SER A 255 -12.74 -17.32 -1.94
C SER A 255 -11.46 -16.55 -2.18
N GLN A 256 -11.10 -15.60 -1.29
CA GLN A 256 -9.84 -14.88 -1.41
C GLN A 256 -8.62 -15.79 -1.22
N ILE A 257 -8.68 -16.72 -0.26
CA ILE A 257 -7.58 -17.70 -0.05
C ILE A 257 -7.41 -18.59 -1.28
N ASN A 258 -8.51 -19.09 -1.85
CA ASN A 258 -8.46 -19.91 -3.07
C ASN A 258 -7.97 -19.11 -4.28
N TRP A 259 -8.39 -17.85 -4.39
CA TRP A 259 -7.88 -16.96 -5.41
C TRP A 259 -6.36 -16.77 -5.26
N LEU A 260 -5.86 -16.47 -4.05
CA LEU A 260 -4.42 -16.32 -3.80
C LEU A 260 -3.61 -17.55 -4.22
N LYS A 261 -4.13 -18.76 -3.91
CA LYS A 261 -3.48 -20.02 -4.33
C LYS A 261 -3.43 -20.14 -5.85
N ASN A 262 -4.53 -19.90 -6.54
CA ASN A 262 -4.59 -19.99 -7.99
C ASN A 262 -3.70 -18.94 -8.66
N ASP A 263 -3.73 -17.72 -8.18
CA ASP A 263 -3.00 -16.57 -8.68
C ASP A 263 -1.49 -16.80 -8.57
N MET A 264 -0.99 -17.07 -7.38
CA MET A 264 0.43 -17.33 -7.13
C MET A 264 0.98 -18.57 -7.84
N ASN A 265 0.16 -19.61 -8.01
CA ASN A 265 0.56 -20.82 -8.75
C ASN A 265 0.54 -20.60 -10.27
N SER A 266 -0.16 -19.60 -10.76
CA SER A 266 -0.16 -19.26 -12.20
C SER A 266 1.03 -18.41 -12.63
N SER A 267 1.80 -17.88 -11.68
CA SER A 267 2.94 -17.01 -11.93
C SER A 267 4.26 -17.75 -11.87
N ASP A 268 5.09 -17.56 -12.91
CA ASP A 268 6.48 -18.03 -12.97
C ASP A 268 7.47 -16.99 -12.45
N ALA A 269 7.00 -15.90 -11.83
CA ALA A 269 7.85 -14.83 -11.31
C ALA A 269 8.85 -15.35 -10.27
N GLN A 270 10.07 -14.81 -10.34
CA GLN A 270 11.16 -15.16 -9.41
C GLN A 270 10.85 -14.73 -7.97
N TRP A 271 10.16 -13.59 -7.82
CA TRP A 271 9.78 -13.05 -6.52
C TRP A 271 8.27 -13.14 -6.34
N LYS A 272 7.83 -13.73 -5.24
CA LYS A 272 6.44 -13.79 -4.81
C LYS A 272 6.25 -12.93 -3.58
N ILE A 273 5.51 -11.84 -3.73
CA ILE A 273 5.34 -10.82 -2.68
C ILE A 273 3.86 -10.66 -2.35
N VAL A 274 3.53 -10.69 -1.06
CA VAL A 274 2.17 -10.42 -0.57
C VAL A 274 2.14 -9.05 0.11
N LEU A 275 1.15 -8.26 -0.25
CA LEU A 275 0.85 -6.96 0.34
C LEU A 275 -0.49 -7.05 1.06
N MET A 276 -0.53 -6.73 2.35
CA MET A 276 -1.75 -6.77 3.14
C MET A 276 -1.72 -5.70 4.23
N HIS A 277 -2.86 -5.38 4.84
CA HIS A 277 -2.87 -4.38 5.89
C HIS A 277 -2.60 -4.99 7.27
N ARG A 278 -3.37 -6.02 7.69
CA ARG A 278 -3.21 -6.61 9.03
C ARG A 278 -2.07 -7.60 9.06
N ALA A 279 -1.18 -7.45 10.02
CA ALA A 279 0.02 -8.26 10.14
C ALA A 279 -0.26 -9.67 10.67
N LEU A 280 0.44 -10.67 10.12
CA LEU A 280 0.43 -12.04 10.64
C LEU A 280 1.38 -12.20 11.84
N TYR A 281 2.49 -11.50 11.81
CA TYR A 281 3.45 -11.37 12.91
C TYR A 281 3.64 -9.90 13.26
N SER A 282 3.67 -9.59 14.54
CA SER A 282 3.88 -8.25 15.06
C SER A 282 4.39 -8.31 16.48
N ALA A 283 5.14 -7.31 16.91
CA ALA A 283 5.42 -7.04 18.32
C ALA A 283 4.49 -5.93 18.86
N GLY A 284 3.39 -5.66 18.19
CA GLY A 284 2.39 -4.66 18.57
C GLY A 284 1.22 -5.25 19.37
N LYS A 285 0.29 -4.37 19.74
CA LYS A 285 -0.85 -4.70 20.61
C LYS A 285 -1.91 -5.61 19.97
N ASN A 286 -1.92 -5.73 18.62
CA ASN A 286 -2.99 -6.45 17.92
C ASN A 286 -2.66 -7.93 17.69
N ILE A 287 -1.43 -8.37 17.91
CA ILE A 287 -0.94 -9.71 17.51
C ILE A 287 -1.71 -10.87 18.16
N ASN A 288 -2.19 -10.68 19.39
CA ASN A 288 -2.93 -11.70 20.15
C ASN A 288 -4.45 -11.51 20.09
N LYS A 289 -4.97 -10.57 19.28
CA LYS A 289 -6.41 -10.44 19.07
C LYS A 289 -6.96 -11.68 18.36
N PRO A 290 -8.16 -12.15 18.73
CA PRO A 290 -8.74 -13.39 18.18
C PRO A 290 -8.78 -13.41 16.65
N ASP A 291 -9.11 -12.30 16.03
CA ASP A 291 -9.15 -12.10 14.58
C ASP A 291 -7.78 -12.27 13.93
N THR A 292 -6.74 -11.65 14.49
CA THR A 292 -5.36 -11.78 14.01
C THR A 292 -4.88 -13.23 14.15
N VAL A 293 -5.18 -13.88 15.27
CA VAL A 293 -4.82 -15.29 15.50
C VAL A 293 -5.51 -16.20 14.49
N ILE A 294 -6.81 -15.99 14.22
CA ILE A 294 -7.55 -16.78 13.23
C ILE A 294 -6.98 -16.57 11.83
N MET A 295 -6.76 -15.31 11.43
CA MET A 295 -6.18 -14.98 10.13
C MET A 295 -4.80 -15.62 9.95
N ARG A 296 -3.95 -15.53 10.96
CA ARG A 296 -2.63 -16.15 10.97
C ARG A 296 -2.71 -17.66 10.76
N ASN A 297 -3.57 -18.35 11.51
CA ASN A 297 -3.74 -19.78 11.40
C ASN A 297 -4.29 -20.25 10.03
N LEU A 298 -5.06 -19.39 9.35
CA LEU A 298 -5.59 -19.68 8.02
C LEU A 298 -4.55 -19.39 6.93
N LEU A 299 -3.79 -18.32 7.06
CA LEU A 299 -2.98 -17.80 5.95
C LEU A 299 -1.53 -18.29 5.98
N LEU A 300 -0.90 -18.50 7.16
CA LEU A 300 0.48 -18.96 7.22
C LEU A 300 0.74 -20.28 6.48
N PRO A 301 -0.12 -21.32 6.63
CA PRO A 301 0.07 -22.56 5.86
C PRO A 301 0.02 -22.33 4.34
N VAL A 302 -0.80 -21.39 3.90
CA VAL A 302 -0.93 -21.04 2.48
C VAL A 302 0.30 -20.27 1.99
N ILE A 303 0.81 -19.34 2.80
CA ILE A 303 2.05 -18.60 2.50
C ILE A 303 3.24 -19.55 2.38
N ASP A 304 3.37 -20.51 3.31
CA ASP A 304 4.41 -21.52 3.29
C ASP A 304 4.30 -22.45 2.05
N GLU A 305 3.08 -22.90 1.73
CA GLU A 305 2.79 -23.74 0.56
C GLU A 305 3.16 -23.05 -0.76
N LEU A 306 2.86 -21.76 -0.86
CA LEU A 306 3.08 -20.96 -2.07
C LEU A 306 4.54 -20.48 -2.23
N GLY A 307 5.38 -20.64 -1.21
CA GLY A 307 6.76 -20.18 -1.19
C GLY A 307 6.84 -18.65 -1.35
N ILE A 308 6.02 -17.92 -0.61
CA ILE A 308 6.07 -16.46 -0.59
C ILE A 308 7.39 -15.99 0.01
N ASP A 309 8.07 -15.05 -0.65
CA ASP A 309 9.36 -14.53 -0.21
C ASP A 309 9.21 -13.48 0.88
N VAL A 310 8.30 -12.52 0.63
CA VAL A 310 8.10 -11.36 1.51
C VAL A 310 6.62 -11.07 1.68
N VAL A 311 6.21 -10.81 2.92
CA VAL A 311 4.91 -10.25 3.26
C VAL A 311 5.12 -8.86 3.85
N PHE A 312 4.57 -7.83 3.20
CA PHE A 312 4.48 -6.49 3.76
C PHE A 312 3.13 -6.27 4.42
N ALA A 313 3.14 -5.73 5.64
CA ALA A 313 1.91 -5.40 6.37
C ALA A 313 2.03 -4.09 7.17
N GLY A 314 0.89 -3.48 7.50
CA GLY A 314 0.76 -2.28 8.32
C GLY A 314 0.07 -2.56 9.66
N HIS A 315 -0.89 -1.68 10.04
CA HIS A 315 -1.84 -1.83 11.15
C HIS A 315 -1.28 -1.64 12.56
N ASP A 316 -0.10 -2.14 12.86
CA ASP A 316 0.44 -2.10 14.22
C ASP A 316 1.35 -0.91 14.51
N HIS A 317 1.54 0.01 13.57
CA HIS A 317 2.23 1.31 13.70
C HIS A 317 3.54 1.24 14.50
N MET A 318 4.28 0.14 14.35
CA MET A 318 5.61 -0.08 14.91
C MET A 318 6.46 -0.83 13.89
N TYR A 319 7.76 -0.63 13.94
CA TYR A 319 8.66 -1.28 13.02
C TYR A 319 8.98 -2.71 13.46
N MET A 320 8.84 -3.65 12.54
CA MET A 320 9.28 -5.03 12.77
C MET A 320 9.66 -5.72 11.45
N ARG A 321 10.70 -6.55 11.51
CA ARG A 321 11.03 -7.50 10.47
C ARG A 321 11.42 -8.84 11.10
N THR A 322 10.86 -9.94 10.59
CA THR A 322 11.29 -11.29 10.98
C THR A 322 12.52 -11.73 10.19
N GLU A 323 13.27 -12.66 10.69
CA GLU A 323 14.04 -13.56 9.83
C GLU A 323 13.08 -14.39 8.97
N PRO A 324 13.54 -15.11 7.93
CA PRO A 324 12.67 -16.01 7.18
C PRO A 324 11.99 -17.03 8.11
N VAL A 325 10.70 -17.21 7.98
CA VAL A 325 9.89 -18.12 8.81
C VAL A 325 9.19 -19.13 7.92
N LYS A 326 9.21 -20.41 8.31
CA LYS A 326 8.46 -21.49 7.68
C LYS A 326 7.95 -22.47 8.72
N GLY A 327 6.68 -22.84 8.68
CA GLY A 327 6.08 -23.74 9.67
C GLY A 327 6.24 -23.21 11.09
N GLU A 328 6.08 -21.89 11.30
CA GLU A 328 6.29 -21.21 12.57
C GLU A 328 7.71 -21.38 13.17
N LYS A 329 8.70 -21.63 12.33
CA LYS A 329 10.09 -21.75 12.73
C LYS A 329 10.98 -20.82 11.93
N VAL A 330 11.93 -20.20 12.60
CA VAL A 330 12.96 -19.39 11.97
C VAL A 330 13.85 -20.27 11.10
N GLN A 331 14.10 -19.82 9.89
CA GLN A 331 15.00 -20.44 8.94
C GLN A 331 16.27 -19.60 8.85
N VAL A 332 17.38 -20.17 9.27
CA VAL A 332 18.68 -19.48 9.20
C VAL A 332 19.27 -19.68 7.80
N ALA A 333 19.30 -18.64 7.01
CA ALA A 333 19.95 -18.64 5.71
C ALA A 333 21.48 -18.42 5.85
N SER A 334 22.26 -19.05 4.98
CA SER A 334 23.64 -18.62 4.77
C SER A 334 23.68 -17.22 4.16
N THR A 335 24.80 -16.54 4.29
CA THR A 335 24.93 -15.18 3.76
C THR A 335 26.06 -15.07 2.74
N VAL A 336 25.92 -14.14 1.80
CA VAL A 336 26.96 -13.74 0.87
C VAL A 336 27.05 -12.24 0.82
N THR A 337 28.27 -11.70 0.80
CA THR A 337 28.47 -10.25 0.64
C THR A 337 29.03 -9.99 -0.74
N GLU A 338 28.39 -9.10 -1.48
CA GLU A 338 28.83 -8.67 -2.80
C GLU A 338 28.55 -7.19 -3.04
N TYR A 339 29.15 -6.64 -4.10
CA TYR A 339 28.94 -5.26 -4.51
C TYR A 339 27.76 -5.20 -5.48
N TRP A 340 26.65 -4.55 -5.06
CA TRP A 340 25.44 -4.43 -5.84
C TRP A 340 24.89 -2.99 -5.77
N ASN A 341 24.46 -2.44 -6.89
CA ASN A 341 23.93 -1.08 -7.02
C ASN A 341 24.77 0.01 -6.32
N GLY A 342 26.10 -0.09 -6.40
CA GLY A 342 27.00 0.94 -5.89
C GLY A 342 27.43 0.78 -4.43
N GLU A 343 27.00 -0.28 -3.73
CA GLU A 343 27.37 -0.53 -2.33
C GLU A 343 27.65 -2.00 -2.04
N SER A 344 28.39 -2.24 -0.94
CA SER A 344 28.64 -3.58 -0.43
C SER A 344 27.44 -4.04 0.39
N THR A 345 26.75 -5.07 -0.08
CA THR A 345 25.51 -5.58 0.52
C THR A 345 25.67 -7.02 0.94
N THR A 346 25.20 -7.36 2.15
CA THR A 346 25.16 -8.75 2.64
C THR A 346 23.75 -9.30 2.43
N PHE A 347 23.67 -10.36 1.65
CA PHE A 347 22.42 -11.01 1.26
C PHE A 347 22.21 -12.32 2.02
N ALA A 348 20.99 -12.58 2.47
CA ALA A 348 20.53 -13.92 2.82
C ALA A 348 20.44 -14.75 1.51
N LEU A 349 21.16 -15.87 1.44
CA LEU A 349 21.26 -16.67 0.22
C LEU A 349 20.18 -17.75 0.21
N ASN A 350 19.29 -17.72 -0.78
CA ASN A 350 18.19 -18.68 -0.98
C ASN A 350 17.47 -19.04 0.33
N PRO A 351 16.94 -18.06 1.09
CA PRO A 351 16.27 -18.36 2.34
C PRO A 351 15.07 -19.28 2.11
N ASP A 352 14.91 -20.32 2.93
CA ASP A 352 13.73 -21.16 2.93
C ASP A 352 12.71 -20.61 3.93
N GLY A 353 11.69 -19.93 3.44
CA GLY A 353 10.65 -19.31 4.27
C GLY A 353 10.41 -17.85 3.94
N THR A 354 9.41 -17.28 4.58
CA THR A 354 8.88 -15.95 4.31
C THR A 354 9.41 -14.93 5.31
N THR A 355 9.89 -13.79 4.84
CA THR A 355 10.19 -12.62 5.68
C THR A 355 8.96 -11.74 5.80
N HIS A 356 8.52 -11.47 7.03
CA HIS A 356 7.40 -10.57 7.33
C HIS A 356 7.93 -9.20 7.74
N ILE A 357 7.45 -8.14 7.10
CA ILE A 357 7.93 -6.76 7.29
C ILE A 357 6.76 -5.84 7.61
N LEU A 358 6.88 -5.13 8.73
CA LEU A 358 6.00 -4.03 9.12
C LEU A 358 6.84 -2.75 9.08
N PRO A 359 6.65 -1.88 8.08
CA PRO A 359 7.43 -0.64 7.96
C PRO A 359 6.97 0.46 8.91
N SER A 360 6.23 0.15 9.97
CA SER A 360 5.62 1.13 10.88
C SER A 360 4.58 2.01 10.19
N THR A 361 4.54 3.29 10.50
CA THR A 361 3.59 4.27 9.98
C THR A 361 4.31 5.49 9.40
N ALA A 362 3.83 5.99 8.29
CA ALA A 362 4.23 7.31 7.78
C ALA A 362 3.52 8.46 8.52
N GLY A 363 2.43 8.15 9.24
CA GLY A 363 1.63 9.11 9.99
C GLY A 363 2.17 9.44 11.37
N THR A 364 1.35 10.18 12.13
CA THR A 364 1.69 10.65 13.48
C THR A 364 1.18 9.75 14.60
N LYS A 365 0.28 8.79 14.29
CA LYS A 365 -0.27 7.85 15.26
C LYS A 365 0.64 6.63 15.37
N ARG A 366 1.43 6.56 16.42
CA ARG A 366 2.49 5.54 16.62
C ARG A 366 2.29 4.73 17.88
N TYR A 367 2.64 3.46 17.80
CA TYR A 367 2.59 2.53 18.92
C TYR A 367 4.02 2.08 19.26
N GLY A 368 4.25 1.74 20.54
CA GLY A 368 5.52 1.14 20.94
C GLY A 368 5.53 -0.36 20.73
N VAL A 369 6.71 -0.93 20.82
CA VAL A 369 6.91 -2.38 20.93
C VAL A 369 6.29 -2.86 22.25
N ASN A 370 5.51 -3.93 22.18
CA ASN A 370 4.95 -4.62 23.34
C ASN A 370 5.68 -5.97 23.47
N GLU A 371 6.74 -5.99 24.24
CA GLU A 371 7.59 -7.18 24.45
C GLU A 371 6.78 -8.37 25.02
N ASP A 372 5.79 -8.10 25.87
CA ASP A 372 4.93 -9.14 26.45
C ASP A 372 4.00 -9.82 25.42
N ALA A 373 3.76 -9.17 24.28
CA ALA A 373 2.91 -9.70 23.23
C ALA A 373 3.67 -10.47 22.15
N MET A 374 5.00 -10.43 22.15
CA MET A 374 5.80 -11.12 21.14
C MET A 374 5.62 -12.63 21.20
N PRO A 375 5.21 -13.28 20.11
CA PRO A 375 5.29 -14.74 20.03
C PRO A 375 6.74 -15.20 20.27
N PRO A 376 6.96 -16.33 20.98
CA PRO A 376 8.31 -16.82 21.32
C PRO A 376 9.24 -16.95 20.10
N ILE A 377 8.69 -17.24 18.91
CA ILE A 377 9.44 -17.30 17.66
C ILE A 377 10.09 -15.97 17.29
N LEU A 378 9.52 -14.84 17.71
CA LEU A 378 10.02 -13.51 17.37
C LEU A 378 11.05 -13.00 18.39
N GLU A 379 11.07 -13.51 19.61
CA GLU A 379 12.04 -13.09 20.64
C GLU A 379 13.50 -13.31 20.21
N SER A 380 13.73 -14.32 19.38
CA SER A 380 15.08 -14.67 18.89
C SER A 380 15.37 -14.24 17.45
N SER A 381 14.39 -13.73 16.71
CA SER A 381 14.50 -13.59 15.24
C SER A 381 13.89 -12.33 14.66
N ALA A 382 13.23 -11.49 15.46
CA ALA A 382 12.62 -10.27 14.96
C ALA A 382 13.47 -9.05 15.28
N LEU A 383 13.66 -8.18 14.31
CA LEU A 383 14.08 -6.82 14.54
C LEU A 383 12.85 -5.96 14.78
N ALA A 384 12.56 -5.63 16.04
CA ALA A 384 11.51 -4.69 16.42
C ALA A 384 12.12 -3.38 16.92
N ARG A 385 11.54 -2.25 16.53
CA ARG A 385 12.02 -0.91 16.93
C ARG A 385 10.86 -0.02 17.32
N ASP A 386 11.09 0.76 18.34
CA ASP A 386 10.25 1.91 18.67
C ASP A 386 10.49 3.02 17.62
N THR A 387 9.42 3.52 17.04
CA THR A 387 9.44 4.60 16.04
C THR A 387 8.60 5.80 16.48
N LYS A 388 8.49 6.03 17.80
CA LYS A 388 7.65 7.10 18.33
C LYS A 388 8.10 8.50 17.93
N ASP A 389 9.40 8.68 17.66
CA ASP A 389 9.99 9.98 17.39
C ASP A 389 9.92 10.40 15.93
N GLY A 390 9.49 9.51 15.02
CA GLY A 390 9.46 9.83 13.60
C GLY A 390 8.56 8.93 12.76
N GLY A 391 8.14 9.43 11.59
CA GLY A 391 7.44 8.65 10.58
C GLY A 391 8.40 7.78 9.78
N VAL A 392 7.93 6.63 9.31
CA VAL A 392 8.75 5.64 8.62
C VAL A 392 8.27 5.42 7.19
N PHE A 393 9.21 5.27 6.29
CA PHE A 393 9.01 4.73 4.95
C PHE A 393 10.09 3.71 4.63
N ALA A 394 9.86 2.92 3.60
CA ALA A 394 10.87 2.01 3.09
C ALA A 394 11.05 2.15 1.58
N THR A 395 12.23 1.74 1.11
CA THR A 395 12.56 1.60 -0.29
C THR A 395 12.90 0.15 -0.58
N VAL A 396 12.48 -0.33 -1.75
CA VAL A 396 12.82 -1.66 -2.24
C VAL A 396 13.40 -1.53 -3.64
N SER A 397 14.52 -2.19 -3.86
CA SER A 397 15.08 -2.42 -5.19
C SER A 397 15.20 -3.91 -5.41
N LEU A 398 14.75 -4.42 -6.54
CA LEU A 398 14.91 -5.83 -6.91
C LEU A 398 15.26 -5.98 -8.39
N ASP A 399 15.97 -7.05 -8.68
CA ASP A 399 16.15 -7.59 -10.02
C ASP A 399 15.84 -9.11 -10.02
N SER A 400 16.15 -9.85 -11.06
CA SER A 400 15.90 -11.30 -11.12
C SER A 400 16.51 -12.08 -9.96
N ASN A 401 17.62 -11.64 -9.37
CA ASN A 401 18.37 -12.39 -8.37
C ASN A 401 18.47 -11.70 -7.01
N HIS A 402 18.22 -10.40 -6.94
CA HIS A 402 18.46 -9.60 -5.75
C HIS A 402 17.18 -8.87 -5.32
N PHE A 403 16.95 -8.85 -4.03
CA PHE A 403 15.95 -8.02 -3.36
C PHE A 403 16.65 -7.26 -2.23
N VAL A 404 16.57 -5.93 -2.23
CA VAL A 404 17.16 -5.09 -1.19
C VAL A 404 16.08 -4.16 -0.65
N TYR A 405 15.83 -4.29 0.63
CA TYR A 405 14.91 -3.48 1.43
C TYR A 405 15.69 -2.56 2.37
N LYS A 406 15.32 -1.30 2.45
CA LYS A 406 15.86 -0.33 3.40
C LYS A 406 14.72 0.47 4.04
N ALA A 407 14.69 0.51 5.36
CA ALA A 407 13.73 1.32 6.12
C ALA A 407 14.40 2.57 6.68
N TYR A 408 13.69 3.69 6.59
CA TYR A 408 14.15 4.99 7.06
C TYR A 408 13.12 5.62 7.99
N MET A 409 13.58 6.24 9.07
CA MET A 409 12.77 7.07 9.94
C MET A 409 13.11 8.55 9.72
N VAL A 410 12.10 9.37 9.60
CA VAL A 410 12.20 10.82 9.53
C VAL A 410 11.74 11.39 10.87
N ASP A 411 12.64 11.99 11.61
CA ASP A 411 12.38 12.59 12.91
C ASP A 411 11.40 13.77 12.80
N ASP A 412 10.40 13.79 13.67
CA ASP A 412 9.32 14.79 13.59
C ASP A 412 9.76 16.19 13.95
N GLU A 413 10.73 16.34 14.86
CA GLU A 413 11.19 17.63 15.35
C GLU A 413 12.26 18.23 14.42
N THR A 414 13.19 17.40 14.00
CA THR A 414 14.37 17.86 13.23
C THR A 414 14.19 17.71 11.72
N GLY A 415 13.32 16.80 11.28
CA GLY A 415 13.20 16.38 9.88
C GLY A 415 14.38 15.53 9.39
N GLU A 416 15.30 15.14 10.28
CA GLU A 416 16.47 14.37 9.94
C GLU A 416 16.11 12.91 9.62
N LYS A 417 16.63 12.39 8.51
CA LYS A 417 16.40 11.02 8.08
C LYS A 417 17.50 10.11 8.58
N SER A 418 17.11 8.97 9.16
CA SER A 418 18.02 7.91 9.61
C SER A 418 17.64 6.56 8.99
N LEU A 419 18.64 5.78 8.57
CA LEU A 419 18.47 4.38 8.17
C LEU A 419 18.28 3.53 9.43
N ILE A 420 17.15 2.84 9.54
CA ILE A 420 16.83 2.03 10.73
C ILE A 420 16.97 0.52 10.48
N ASP A 421 16.84 0.05 9.24
CA ASP A 421 17.10 -1.35 8.89
C ASP A 421 17.53 -1.49 7.43
N THR A 422 18.29 -2.56 7.16
CA THR A 422 18.61 -3.04 5.82
C THR A 422 18.46 -4.55 5.80
N TYR A 423 17.73 -5.07 4.82
CA TYR A 423 17.60 -6.50 4.60
C TYR A 423 17.71 -6.82 3.11
N ALA A 424 18.47 -7.87 2.80
CA ALA A 424 18.66 -8.23 1.40
C ALA A 424 18.61 -9.75 1.21
N ILE A 425 18.00 -10.17 0.11
CA ILE A 425 17.90 -11.57 -0.31
C ILE A 425 18.57 -11.73 -1.67
N LYS A 426 19.35 -12.79 -1.83
CA LYS A 426 19.86 -13.24 -3.11
C LYS A 426 19.32 -14.63 -3.43
N LYS A 427 18.74 -14.76 -4.63
CA LYS A 427 18.34 -16.04 -5.21
C LYS A 427 19.33 -16.43 -6.30
N THR A 428 19.81 -17.66 -6.24
CA THR A 428 20.60 -18.29 -7.30
C THR A 428 19.78 -19.44 -7.82
N ASP A 429 19.65 -19.57 -9.13
CA ASP A 429 18.86 -20.55 -9.88
C ASP A 429 17.92 -21.41 -9.02
N ARG A 430 16.64 -21.06 -8.97
CA ARG A 430 15.62 -22.01 -8.53
C ARG A 430 15.62 -23.14 -9.56
N GLU A 431 16.23 -24.28 -9.24
CA GLU A 431 15.73 -25.53 -9.81
C GLU A 431 14.24 -25.56 -9.51
N SER A 432 13.44 -25.74 -10.56
CA SER A 432 11.98 -25.75 -10.46
C SER A 432 11.53 -26.63 -9.29
N ILE A 433 10.89 -26.05 -8.28
CA ILE A 433 10.28 -26.78 -7.15
C ILE A 433 9.02 -27.52 -7.65
N ASN A 434 9.02 -27.97 -8.89
CA ASN A 434 7.95 -28.74 -9.53
C ASN A 434 8.26 -30.23 -9.58
N GLU A 435 8.98 -30.78 -8.62
CA GLU A 435 9.09 -32.23 -8.48
C GLU A 435 8.47 -32.67 -7.15
N ASP A 436 7.38 -33.42 -7.28
CA ASP A 436 6.70 -34.24 -6.27
C ASP A 436 5.69 -33.55 -5.34
N TYR A 437 4.63 -32.92 -5.89
CA TYR A 437 3.36 -32.93 -5.21
C TYR A 437 2.59 -34.20 -5.58
N GLU A 438 2.81 -35.29 -4.81
CA GLU A 438 1.83 -36.33 -4.71
C GLU A 438 0.53 -35.74 -4.12
N ASP A 439 -0.58 -35.99 -4.80
CA ASP A 439 -1.92 -35.62 -4.39
C ASP A 439 -2.13 -35.84 -2.89
N LEU A 440 -2.21 -34.76 -2.12
CA LEU A 440 -2.72 -34.86 -0.77
C LEU A 440 -4.17 -35.35 -0.84
N PRO A 441 -4.55 -36.36 -0.06
CA PRO A 441 -5.90 -36.92 -0.12
C PRO A 441 -6.92 -35.83 0.16
N THR A 442 -7.89 -35.68 -0.74
CA THR A 442 -9.07 -34.80 -0.61
C THR A 442 -10.06 -35.29 0.45
N ASP A 443 -9.66 -36.12 1.38
CA ASP A 443 -10.52 -36.62 2.45
C ASP A 443 -10.32 -35.79 3.74
N ILE A 444 -11.10 -34.69 3.82
CA ILE A 444 -11.34 -33.98 5.08
C ILE A 444 -12.42 -34.74 5.85
N GLY A 445 -12.20 -36.03 6.03
CA GLY A 445 -13.00 -36.93 6.82
C GLY A 445 -12.34 -37.25 8.16
N SER A 446 -12.91 -36.68 9.23
CA SER A 446 -12.80 -37.20 10.60
C SER A 446 -11.50 -37.13 11.39
N THR A 447 -11.02 -35.92 11.63
CA THR A 447 -10.42 -35.61 12.93
C THR A 447 -10.73 -34.19 13.33
N VAL A 448 -11.95 -33.96 13.78
CA VAL A 448 -12.32 -32.75 14.53
C VAL A 448 -11.62 -32.86 15.88
N ASN A 449 -10.40 -32.40 15.92
CA ASN A 449 -9.59 -32.27 17.11
C ASN A 449 -10.20 -31.17 18.01
N GLN A 450 -9.97 -31.24 19.30
CA GLN A 450 -10.50 -30.34 20.32
C GLN A 450 -10.19 -28.85 20.02
N GLN A 451 -9.12 -28.57 19.27
CA GLN A 451 -8.77 -27.24 18.74
C GLN A 451 -9.75 -26.73 17.69
N GLY A 452 -10.24 -27.61 16.80
CA GLY A 452 -11.26 -27.25 15.81
C GLY A 452 -12.60 -26.88 16.45
N ILE A 453 -12.99 -27.57 17.54
CA ILE A 453 -14.20 -27.23 18.29
C ILE A 453 -14.08 -25.89 18.96
N THR A 454 -12.91 -25.58 19.55
CA THR A 454 -12.63 -24.28 20.17
C THR A 454 -12.70 -23.15 19.15
N LEU A 455 -12.14 -23.37 17.95
CA LEU A 455 -12.18 -22.40 16.84
C LEU A 455 -13.63 -22.11 16.40
N VAL A 456 -14.45 -23.16 16.23
CA VAL A 456 -15.88 -23.01 15.86
C VAL A 456 -16.65 -22.26 16.96
N ILE A 457 -16.37 -22.53 18.24
CA ILE A 457 -17.02 -21.82 19.34
C ILE A 457 -16.63 -20.33 19.35
N GLU A 458 -15.38 -19.99 19.10
CA GLU A 458 -14.95 -18.59 19.02
C GLU A 458 -15.56 -17.87 17.79
N LEU A 459 -15.64 -18.53 16.64
CA LEU A 459 -16.35 -18.00 15.47
C LEU A 459 -17.83 -17.74 15.74
N LEU A 460 -18.50 -18.63 16.46
CA LEU A 460 -19.90 -18.44 16.86
C LEU A 460 -20.06 -17.27 17.85
N LYS A 461 -19.14 -17.10 18.80
CA LYS A 461 -19.16 -15.95 19.72
C LYS A 461 -18.97 -14.63 18.98
N MET A 462 -18.07 -14.60 17.99
CA MET A 462 -17.87 -13.43 17.14
C MET A 462 -19.10 -13.11 16.30
N LEU A 463 -19.73 -14.12 15.70
CA LEU A 463 -20.97 -13.95 14.94
C LEU A 463 -22.10 -13.40 15.82
N VAL A 464 -22.25 -13.90 17.05
CA VAL A 464 -23.24 -13.41 18.01
C VAL A 464 -22.94 -11.96 18.42
N SER A 465 -21.67 -11.61 18.59
CA SER A 465 -21.27 -10.23 18.91
C SER A 465 -21.53 -9.27 17.74
N TYR A 466 -21.27 -9.72 16.52
CA TYR A 466 -21.58 -8.98 15.30
C TYR A 466 -23.08 -8.76 15.10
N ILE A 467 -23.88 -9.81 15.34
CA ILE A 467 -25.34 -9.72 15.31
C ILE A 467 -25.85 -8.74 16.37
N LYS A 468 -25.31 -8.78 17.59
CA LYS A 468 -25.66 -7.81 18.66
C LYS A 468 -25.33 -6.39 18.26
N LEU A 469 -24.19 -6.15 17.60
CA LEU A 469 -23.81 -4.84 17.10
C LEU A 469 -24.75 -4.35 16.01
N LEU A 470 -25.15 -5.21 15.07
CA LEU A 470 -26.15 -4.87 14.04
C LEU A 470 -27.50 -4.49 14.64
N PHE A 471 -27.96 -5.15 15.69
CA PHE A 471 -29.23 -4.82 16.37
C PHE A 471 -29.12 -3.66 17.38
N SER A 472 -27.92 -3.20 17.72
CA SER A 472 -27.75 -2.01 18.57
C SER A 472 -27.74 -0.68 17.80
N VAL A 473 -27.74 -0.77 16.47
CA VAL A 473 -27.71 0.38 15.54
C VAL A 473 -29.10 0.61 14.88
N ILE A 474 -30.06 -0.27 15.16
CA ILE A 474 -31.48 -0.12 14.84
C ILE A 474 -32.23 0.36 16.10
#